data_3a27b8e476141c517c866d9a41ea3eab
#
_entry.id   3a27b8e476141c517c866d9a41ea3eab
#
_cell.length_a   1.000
_cell.length_b   1.000
_cell.length_c   1.000
_cell.angle_alpha   90.00
_cell.angle_beta   90.00
_cell.angle_gamma   90.00
#
_symmetry.space_group_name_H-M   'P 1'
#
loop_
_entity.id
_entity.type
_entity.pdbx_description
1 polymer ?
#
loop_
_entity_poly.entity_id
_entity_poly.type
_entity_poly.pdbx_seq_one_letter_code
_entity_poly.pdbx_strand_id
1 'polypeptide(L)'
;YKIPLLKFFMKKELWWIPFVFLANQTLNMPFVNRHSKEEIEKNPGLRTRDYENTIKSCKRFLRSPSTIFSYAEGTRFTQDKHSSQNSPYKNLLAPKIGGMATALSAMPEINTLIDYSLVYKSKKRGAWNFLTGEMKQVKVLVTKHKIPESLKGKNYSEDYQYREDFKEWVESIWKQKDAEIEELKF
;
A
#
# COMPACT_ATOMS: atom_id res chain seq x y z
N TYR A 1 21.85 8.56 -14.53
CA TYR A 1 20.72 7.82 -13.90
C TYR A 1 20.28 8.58 -12.67
N LYS A 2 19.02 9.08 -12.62
CA LYS A 2 18.45 9.65 -11.39
C LYS A 2 17.76 8.51 -10.63
N ILE A 3 18.24 8.24 -9.41
CA ILE A 3 17.61 7.25 -8.53
C ILE A 3 16.23 7.81 -8.11
N PRO A 4 15.12 7.10 -8.36
CA PRO A 4 13.81 7.58 -7.97
C PRO A 4 13.68 7.65 -6.44
N LEU A 5 13.16 8.77 -5.95
CA LEU A 5 12.91 8.94 -4.53
C LEU A 5 11.76 8.07 -4.07
N LEU A 6 11.99 7.30 -3.01
CA LEU A 6 10.97 6.47 -2.41
C LEU A 6 9.99 7.34 -1.61
N LYS A 7 8.71 7.24 -1.92
CA LYS A 7 7.62 7.99 -1.27
C LYS A 7 6.67 7.04 -0.56
N PHE A 8 6.35 7.34 0.69
CA PHE A 8 5.41 6.59 1.50
C PHE A 8 4.19 7.42 1.82
N PHE A 9 3.03 6.78 1.89
CA PHE A 9 1.86 7.36 2.53
C PHE A 9 1.97 7.16 4.04
N MET A 10 2.15 8.25 4.76
CA MET A 10 2.33 8.19 6.21
C MET A 10 1.03 8.47 6.95
N LYS A 11 0.80 7.76 8.05
CA LYS A 11 -0.30 8.06 8.95
C LYS A 11 -0.05 9.39 9.66
N LYS A 12 -1.11 10.19 9.82
CA LYS A 12 -1.04 11.49 10.49
C LYS A 12 -0.57 11.36 11.95
N GLU A 13 -0.89 10.26 12.61
CA GLU A 13 -0.48 10.00 13.99
C GLU A 13 1.04 9.93 14.17
N LEU A 14 1.81 9.67 13.11
CA LEU A 14 3.27 9.66 13.17
C LEU A 14 3.90 11.06 13.25
N TRP A 15 3.08 12.10 13.13
CA TRP A 15 3.51 13.50 13.30
C TRP A 15 4.09 13.81 14.69
N TRP A 16 3.71 13.04 15.68
CA TRP A 16 4.22 13.17 17.06
C TRP A 16 5.68 12.81 17.24
N ILE A 17 6.29 12.07 16.32
CA ILE A 17 7.67 11.64 16.42
C ILE A 17 8.54 12.69 15.73
N PRO A 18 9.36 13.48 16.46
CA PRO A 18 10.08 14.64 15.90
C PRO A 18 10.97 14.30 14.71
N PHE A 19 11.71 13.17 14.79
CA PHE A 19 12.58 12.73 13.69
C PHE A 19 11.78 12.26 12.46
N VAL A 20 10.64 11.64 12.66
CA VAL A 20 9.74 11.22 11.57
C VAL A 20 9.12 12.44 10.91
N PHE A 21 8.71 13.43 11.69
CA PHE A 21 8.20 14.72 11.18
C PHE A 21 9.25 15.44 10.32
N LEU A 22 10.48 15.57 10.83
CA LEU A 22 11.58 16.23 10.11
C LEU A 22 11.91 15.51 8.80
N ALA A 23 12.05 14.18 8.84
CA ALA A 23 12.28 13.35 7.65
C ALA A 23 11.13 13.47 6.65
N ASN A 24 9.89 13.51 7.14
CA ASN A 24 8.71 13.69 6.31
C ASN A 24 8.68 15.05 5.59
N GLN A 25 9.01 16.12 6.29
CA GLN A 25 9.12 17.45 5.71
C GLN A 25 10.20 17.51 4.62
N THR A 26 11.38 16.96 4.91
CA THR A 26 12.51 16.95 3.97
C THR A 26 12.22 16.14 2.72
N LEU A 27 11.54 15.00 2.86
CA LEU A 27 11.22 14.09 1.75
C LEU A 27 9.89 14.42 1.08
N ASN A 28 9.16 15.45 1.52
CA ASN A 28 7.84 15.82 1.02
C ASN A 28 6.86 14.63 0.95
N MET A 29 6.84 13.79 2.00
CA MET A 29 5.92 12.66 2.06
C MET A 29 4.51 13.12 2.48
N PRO A 30 3.43 12.64 1.84
CA PRO A 30 2.08 13.03 2.21
C PRO A 30 1.62 12.34 3.48
N PHE A 31 1.03 13.10 4.38
CA PHE A 31 0.19 12.54 5.43
C PHE A 31 -1.19 12.24 4.87
N VAL A 32 -1.65 11.02 5.05
CA VAL A 32 -3.00 10.60 4.65
C VAL A 32 -3.86 10.47 5.90
N ASN A 33 -4.95 11.20 5.94
CA ASN A 33 -6.00 10.94 6.91
C ASN A 33 -6.69 9.64 6.49
N ARG A 34 -6.86 8.73 7.42
CA ARG A 34 -7.64 7.50 7.21
C ARG A 34 -8.81 7.54 8.16
N HIS A 35 -9.94 7.98 7.65
CA HIS A 35 -11.18 7.92 8.41
C HIS A 35 -11.69 6.47 8.49
N SER A 36 -12.31 6.12 9.61
CA SER A 36 -12.97 4.83 9.78
C SER A 36 -14.21 4.75 8.87
N LYS A 37 -14.71 3.52 8.64
CA LYS A 37 -15.95 3.34 7.88
C LYS A 37 -17.10 4.09 8.54
N GLU A 38 -17.19 4.06 9.87
CA GLU A 38 -18.21 4.73 10.67
C GLU A 38 -18.17 6.26 10.54
N GLU A 39 -16.94 6.85 10.48
CA GLU A 39 -16.77 8.30 10.25
C GLU A 39 -17.21 8.70 8.84
N ILE A 40 -16.90 7.87 7.84
CA ILE A 40 -17.28 8.09 6.43
C ILE A 40 -18.81 7.95 6.28
N GLU A 41 -19.44 6.98 6.95
CA GLU A 41 -20.89 6.81 6.95
C GLU A 41 -21.60 8.02 7.55
N LYS A 42 -21.07 8.58 8.64
CA LYS A 42 -21.60 9.79 9.29
C LYS A 42 -21.38 11.05 8.45
N ASN A 43 -20.30 11.11 7.68
CA ASN A 43 -19.97 12.26 6.84
C ASN A 43 -19.33 11.82 5.51
N PRO A 44 -20.13 11.50 4.48
CA PRO A 44 -19.64 11.04 3.18
C PRO A 44 -18.67 12.01 2.50
N GLY A 45 -18.76 13.31 2.78
CA GLY A 45 -17.86 14.33 2.23
C GLY A 45 -16.39 14.18 2.65
N LEU A 46 -16.12 13.46 3.75
CA LEU A 46 -14.75 13.16 4.19
C LEU A 46 -13.99 12.35 3.14
N ARG A 47 -14.67 11.41 2.49
CA ARG A 47 -14.05 10.57 1.45
C ARG A 47 -13.56 11.37 0.27
N THR A 48 -14.37 12.29 -0.22
CA THR A 48 -13.99 13.17 -1.35
C THR A 48 -12.85 14.08 -0.96
N ARG A 49 -12.91 14.68 0.22
CA ARG A 49 -11.86 15.56 0.74
C ARG A 49 -10.51 14.84 0.92
N ASP A 50 -10.54 13.62 1.45
CA ASP A 50 -9.32 12.81 1.60
C ASP A 50 -8.74 12.42 0.24
N TYR A 51 -9.60 12.09 -0.71
CA TYR A 51 -9.22 11.81 -2.09
C TYR A 51 -8.53 13.02 -2.72
N GLU A 52 -9.14 14.21 -2.68
CA GLU A 52 -8.58 15.45 -3.23
C GLU A 52 -7.24 15.81 -2.60
N ASN A 53 -7.12 15.72 -1.27
CA ASN A 53 -5.88 15.97 -0.55
C ASN A 53 -4.77 15.00 -0.96
N THR A 54 -5.11 13.74 -1.17
CA THR A 54 -4.17 12.72 -1.63
C THR A 54 -3.72 13.00 -3.06
N ILE A 55 -4.64 13.32 -3.97
CA ILE A 55 -4.35 13.73 -5.35
C ILE A 55 -3.39 14.94 -5.37
N LYS A 56 -3.71 15.99 -4.60
CA LYS A 56 -2.88 17.18 -4.50
C LYS A 56 -1.46 16.87 -4.01
N SER A 57 -1.34 15.94 -3.09
CA SER A 57 -0.05 15.49 -2.57
C SER A 57 0.73 14.66 -3.59
N CYS A 58 0.05 13.75 -4.30
CA CYS A 58 0.65 12.94 -5.35
C CYS A 58 1.17 13.77 -6.52
N LYS A 59 0.44 14.81 -6.95
CA LYS A 59 0.88 15.73 -8.01
C LYS A 59 2.24 16.39 -7.71
N ARG A 60 2.59 16.56 -6.44
CA ARG A 60 3.92 17.07 -6.06
C ARG A 60 5.04 16.07 -6.36
N PHE A 61 4.74 14.77 -6.41
CA PHE A 61 5.74 13.74 -6.73
C PHE A 61 6.16 13.74 -8.20
N LEU A 62 5.31 14.24 -9.09
CA LEU A 62 5.61 14.37 -10.52
C LEU A 62 6.78 15.31 -10.82
N ARG A 63 7.20 16.14 -9.86
CA ARG A 63 8.34 17.07 -10.01
C ARG A 63 9.70 16.37 -10.01
N SER A 64 9.77 15.12 -9.57
CA SER A 64 11.00 14.32 -9.53
C SER A 64 10.68 12.85 -9.76
N PRO A 65 11.61 12.07 -10.32
CA PRO A 65 11.45 10.63 -10.40
C PRO A 65 11.12 10.06 -9.02
N SER A 66 9.97 9.41 -8.91
CA SER A 66 9.49 8.92 -7.62
C SER A 66 8.94 7.50 -7.73
N THR A 67 9.18 6.70 -6.69
CA THR A 67 8.57 5.38 -6.50
C THR A 67 7.62 5.47 -5.31
N ILE A 68 6.36 5.10 -5.51
CA ILE A 68 5.39 5.06 -4.41
C ILE A 68 5.42 3.69 -3.79
N PHE A 69 5.64 3.65 -2.49
CA PHE A 69 5.62 2.43 -1.72
C PHE A 69 4.32 2.33 -0.91
N SER A 70 3.63 1.21 -1.03
CA SER A 70 2.38 0.94 -0.32
C SER A 70 2.40 -0.43 0.34
N TYR A 71 1.98 -0.49 1.60
CA TYR A 71 1.63 -1.74 2.26
C TYR A 71 0.14 -1.97 2.05
N ALA A 72 -0.23 -2.73 1.02
CA ALA A 72 -1.63 -2.88 0.65
C ALA A 72 -2.47 -3.62 1.70
N GLU A 73 -1.90 -4.49 2.52
CA GLU A 73 -2.61 -5.07 3.67
C GLU A 73 -2.92 -4.04 4.77
N GLY A 74 -2.18 -2.94 4.81
CA GLY A 74 -2.35 -1.83 5.76
C GLY A 74 -1.98 -2.15 7.21
N THR A 75 -1.63 -3.40 7.51
CA THR A 75 -1.17 -3.87 8.84
C THR A 75 -0.35 -5.14 8.69
N ARG A 76 0.34 -5.54 9.75
CA ARG A 76 1.07 -6.83 9.77
C ARG A 76 0.07 -7.97 9.85
N PHE A 77 0.37 -9.06 9.15
CA PHE A 77 -0.38 -10.31 9.24
C PHE A 77 -0.33 -10.87 10.67
N THR A 78 -1.50 -11.21 11.20
CA THR A 78 -1.68 -12.06 12.39
C THR A 78 -2.89 -12.95 12.14
N GLN A 79 -2.93 -14.12 12.76
CA GLN A 79 -4.04 -15.05 12.57
C GLN A 79 -5.38 -14.45 13.00
N ASP A 80 -5.40 -13.68 14.10
CA ASP A 80 -6.60 -13.01 14.60
C ASP A 80 -7.17 -12.02 13.56
N LYS A 81 -6.28 -11.23 12.94
CA LYS A 81 -6.70 -10.29 11.89
C LYS A 81 -7.15 -11.00 10.63
N HIS A 82 -6.50 -12.10 10.28
CA HIS A 82 -6.89 -12.91 9.13
C HIS A 82 -8.31 -13.44 9.32
N SER A 83 -8.60 -14.03 10.49
CA SER A 83 -9.92 -14.53 10.85
C SER A 83 -10.97 -13.42 10.95
N SER A 84 -10.63 -12.28 11.57
CA SER A 84 -11.56 -11.15 11.72
C SER A 84 -11.92 -10.46 10.39
N GLN A 85 -11.03 -10.53 9.39
CA GLN A 85 -11.27 -9.98 8.05
C GLN A 85 -11.91 -10.98 7.09
N ASN A 86 -12.08 -12.25 7.51
CA ASN A 86 -12.49 -13.35 6.64
C ASN A 86 -11.69 -13.35 5.32
N SER A 87 -10.34 -13.23 5.43
CA SER A 87 -9.49 -13.16 4.26
C SER A 87 -9.64 -14.43 3.42
N PRO A 88 -9.85 -14.33 2.09
CA PRO A 88 -9.94 -15.49 1.22
C PRO A 88 -8.56 -16.11 0.90
N TYR A 89 -7.48 -15.46 1.31
CA TYR A 89 -6.11 -15.88 1.07
C TYR A 89 -5.56 -16.66 2.26
N LYS A 90 -4.70 -17.62 2.03
CA LYS A 90 -4.12 -18.46 3.10
C LYS A 90 -3.04 -17.74 3.89
N ASN A 91 -2.23 -16.92 3.23
CA ASN A 91 -1.02 -16.31 3.77
C ASN A 91 -1.08 -14.78 3.86
N LEU A 92 -2.16 -14.18 3.39
CA LEU A 92 -2.30 -12.73 3.23
C LEU A 92 -3.60 -12.22 3.85
N LEU A 93 -3.58 -10.97 4.27
CA LEU A 93 -4.80 -10.22 4.56
C LEU A 93 -5.41 -9.68 3.27
N ALA A 94 -6.70 -9.37 3.29
CA ALA A 94 -7.36 -8.73 2.16
C ALA A 94 -6.72 -7.36 1.84
N PRO A 95 -6.45 -7.05 0.56
CA PRO A 95 -5.77 -5.82 0.19
C PRO A 95 -6.66 -4.59 0.36
N LYS A 96 -6.08 -3.50 0.84
CA LYS A 96 -6.71 -2.17 0.93
C LYS A 96 -6.33 -1.35 -0.28
N ILE A 97 -7.15 -1.41 -1.30
CA ILE A 97 -6.84 -0.88 -2.63
C ILE A 97 -6.93 0.65 -2.76
N GLY A 98 -7.68 1.32 -1.87
CA GLY A 98 -8.01 2.75 -2.03
C GLY A 98 -6.81 3.67 -2.19
N GLY A 99 -5.74 3.48 -1.39
CA GLY A 99 -4.53 4.31 -1.50
C GLY A 99 -3.79 4.11 -2.82
N MET A 100 -3.72 2.88 -3.31
CA MET A 100 -3.07 2.54 -4.57
C MET A 100 -3.87 3.09 -5.75
N ALA A 101 -5.18 2.88 -5.78
CA ALA A 101 -6.07 3.40 -6.81
C ALA A 101 -6.03 4.93 -6.87
N THR A 102 -6.04 5.62 -5.72
CA THR A 102 -5.92 7.07 -5.67
C THR A 102 -4.58 7.56 -6.22
N ALA A 103 -3.49 6.84 -5.94
CA ALA A 103 -2.18 7.17 -6.47
C ALA A 103 -2.14 7.05 -8.00
N LEU A 104 -2.71 5.99 -8.57
CA LEU A 104 -2.79 5.79 -10.02
C LEU A 104 -3.75 6.77 -10.69
N SER A 105 -4.82 7.19 -10.00
CA SER A 105 -5.69 8.28 -10.47
C SER A 105 -4.92 9.60 -10.60
N ALA A 106 -4.02 9.88 -9.65
CA ALA A 106 -3.26 11.12 -9.61
C ALA A 106 -2.05 11.14 -10.55
N MET A 107 -1.52 9.96 -10.86
CA MET A 107 -0.25 9.80 -11.59
C MET A 107 -0.40 8.71 -12.66
N PRO A 108 -1.09 9.02 -13.78
CA PRO A 108 -1.34 8.07 -14.85
C PRO A 108 -0.06 7.63 -15.59
N GLU A 109 1.06 8.30 -15.37
CA GLU A 109 2.37 7.96 -15.94
C GLU A 109 2.99 6.70 -15.32
N ILE A 110 2.47 6.26 -14.17
CA ILE A 110 2.94 5.02 -13.54
C ILE A 110 2.46 3.82 -14.35
N ASN A 111 3.43 3.08 -14.90
CA ASN A 111 3.16 1.95 -15.80
C ASN A 111 3.46 0.58 -15.18
N THR A 112 4.12 0.58 -14.03
CA THR A 112 4.65 -0.64 -13.44
C THR A 112 4.34 -0.70 -11.95
N LEU A 113 3.82 -1.84 -11.52
CA LEU A 113 3.74 -2.26 -10.13
C LEU A 113 4.83 -3.29 -9.87
N ILE A 114 5.64 -3.07 -8.84
CA ILE A 114 6.60 -4.06 -8.36
C ILE A 114 6.07 -4.60 -7.04
N ASP A 115 5.78 -5.87 -7.01
CA ASP A 115 5.32 -6.56 -5.81
C ASP A 115 6.46 -7.30 -5.13
N TYR A 116 6.55 -7.14 -3.81
CA TYR A 116 7.53 -7.83 -2.97
C TYR A 116 6.82 -8.79 -2.02
N SER A 117 7.11 -10.08 -2.16
CA SER A 117 6.67 -11.11 -1.23
C SER A 117 7.81 -11.48 -0.29
N LEU A 118 7.59 -11.38 1.02
CA LEU A 118 8.59 -11.64 2.04
C LEU A 118 8.18 -12.87 2.87
N VAL A 119 8.96 -13.94 2.80
CA VAL A 119 8.74 -15.15 3.58
C VAL A 119 9.86 -15.32 4.59
N TYR A 120 9.52 -15.23 5.86
CA TYR A 120 10.47 -15.35 6.96
C TYR A 120 10.47 -16.77 7.51
N LYS A 121 11.66 -17.34 7.73
CA LYS A 121 11.81 -18.62 8.44
C LYS A 121 11.44 -18.50 9.93
N SER A 122 11.78 -17.37 10.54
CA SER A 122 11.45 -17.11 11.95
C SER A 122 9.97 -16.82 12.14
N LYS A 123 9.38 -17.45 13.17
CA LYS A 123 8.01 -17.14 13.64
C LYS A 123 7.94 -15.80 14.38
N LYS A 124 9.04 -15.41 15.03
CA LYS A 124 9.14 -14.13 15.74
C LYS A 124 9.59 -13.04 14.76
N ARG A 125 8.74 -12.03 14.51
CA ARG A 125 8.94 -10.99 13.47
C ARG A 125 8.87 -9.57 14.04
N GLY A 126 9.28 -9.39 15.29
CA GLY A 126 9.34 -8.07 15.93
C GLY A 126 10.61 -7.30 15.57
N ALA A 127 10.59 -5.97 15.74
CA ALA A 127 11.78 -5.14 15.52
C ALA A 127 12.95 -5.57 16.39
N TRP A 128 12.66 -5.97 17.63
CA TRP A 128 13.68 -6.48 18.56
C TRP A 128 14.31 -7.77 18.06
N ASN A 129 13.51 -8.72 17.55
CA ASN A 129 14.03 -9.98 17.01
C ASN A 129 14.90 -9.77 15.74
N PHE A 130 14.64 -8.70 14.99
CA PHE A 130 15.51 -8.29 13.89
C PHE A 130 16.85 -7.77 14.43
N LEU A 131 16.83 -6.85 15.39
CA LEU A 131 18.02 -6.24 15.96
C LEU A 131 18.90 -7.27 16.71
N THR A 132 18.31 -8.28 17.34
CA THR A 132 19.03 -9.37 18.02
C THR A 132 19.53 -10.48 17.09
N GLY A 133 19.26 -10.37 15.77
CA GLY A 133 19.70 -11.35 14.79
C GLY A 133 18.92 -12.67 14.80
N GLU A 134 17.76 -12.73 15.47
CA GLU A 134 16.90 -13.92 15.46
C GLU A 134 16.22 -14.17 14.10
N MET A 135 16.12 -13.13 13.25
CA MET A 135 15.53 -13.21 11.90
C MET A 135 16.60 -13.53 10.86
N LYS A 136 17.19 -14.73 10.93
CA LYS A 136 18.39 -15.11 10.14
C LYS A 136 18.14 -15.31 8.65
N GLN A 137 16.93 -15.72 8.26
CA GLN A 137 16.64 -16.07 6.87
C GLN A 137 15.31 -15.48 6.43
N VAL A 138 15.34 -14.84 5.27
CA VAL A 138 14.16 -14.35 4.57
C VAL A 138 14.30 -14.69 3.08
N LYS A 139 13.25 -15.23 2.50
CA LYS A 139 13.11 -15.36 1.05
C LYS A 139 12.34 -14.16 0.53
N VAL A 140 12.82 -13.55 -0.53
CA VAL A 140 12.20 -12.40 -1.17
C VAL A 140 11.89 -12.78 -2.62
N LEU A 141 10.63 -12.71 -2.98
CA LEU A 141 10.21 -12.79 -4.38
C LEU A 141 9.82 -11.39 -4.84
N VAL A 142 10.27 -11.04 -6.03
CA VAL A 142 9.97 -9.75 -6.66
C VAL A 142 9.26 -10.02 -7.98
N THR A 143 8.00 -9.61 -8.07
CA THR A 143 7.19 -9.80 -9.27
C THR A 143 6.83 -8.44 -9.88
N LYS A 144 6.98 -8.32 -11.19
CA LYS A 144 6.68 -7.11 -11.94
C LYS A 144 5.38 -7.26 -12.69
N HIS A 145 4.44 -6.35 -12.44
CA HIS A 145 3.16 -6.28 -13.13
C HIS A 145 3.07 -5.02 -13.99
N LYS A 146 2.60 -5.16 -15.22
CA LYS A 146 2.22 -4.01 -16.05
C LYS A 146 0.85 -3.53 -15.59
N ILE A 147 0.72 -2.24 -15.34
CA ILE A 147 -0.56 -1.64 -14.97
C ILE A 147 -1.39 -1.43 -16.24
N PRO A 148 -2.62 -1.98 -16.33
CA PRO A 148 -3.50 -1.75 -17.47
C PRO A 148 -3.82 -0.27 -17.67
N GLU A 149 -3.88 0.18 -18.93
CA GLU A 149 -4.22 1.58 -19.26
C GLU A 149 -5.63 1.95 -18.76
N SER A 150 -6.56 0.99 -18.76
CA SER A 150 -7.92 1.17 -18.25
C SER A 150 -7.98 1.52 -16.76
N LEU A 151 -6.91 1.25 -16.00
CA LEU A 151 -6.82 1.50 -14.57
C LEU A 151 -6.04 2.77 -14.21
N LYS A 152 -5.82 3.66 -15.16
CA LYS A 152 -5.07 4.91 -14.96
C LYS A 152 -5.95 6.14 -15.12
N GLY A 153 -5.64 7.19 -14.38
CA GLY A 153 -6.21 8.53 -14.56
C GLY A 153 -7.70 8.68 -14.29
N LYS A 154 -8.40 7.64 -13.85
CA LYS A 154 -9.83 7.70 -13.53
C LYS A 154 -10.09 8.10 -12.08
N ASN A 155 -11.27 8.66 -11.81
CA ASN A 155 -11.64 9.09 -10.46
C ASN A 155 -12.14 7.91 -9.61
N TYR A 156 -11.27 7.40 -8.74
CA TYR A 156 -11.61 6.29 -7.83
C TYR A 156 -12.76 6.61 -6.87
N SER A 157 -12.99 7.88 -6.51
CA SER A 157 -14.05 8.24 -5.56
C SER A 157 -15.44 8.21 -6.17
N GLU A 158 -15.58 8.44 -7.47
CA GLU A 158 -16.86 8.63 -8.15
C GLU A 158 -17.19 7.47 -9.10
N ASP A 159 -16.19 6.90 -9.76
CA ASP A 159 -16.38 5.84 -10.77
C ASP A 159 -16.49 4.47 -10.09
N TYR A 160 -17.72 3.94 -10.04
CA TYR A 160 -18.00 2.62 -9.46
C TYR A 160 -17.34 1.49 -10.28
N GLN A 161 -17.47 1.55 -11.63
CA GLN A 161 -16.92 0.51 -12.50
C GLN A 161 -15.40 0.45 -12.38
N TYR A 162 -14.75 1.61 -12.35
CA TYR A 162 -13.31 1.68 -12.11
C TYR A 162 -12.88 1.05 -10.77
N ARG A 163 -13.69 1.22 -9.73
CA ARG A 163 -13.40 0.58 -8.42
C ARG A 163 -13.44 -0.93 -8.49
N GLU A 164 -14.44 -1.48 -9.18
CA GLU A 164 -14.56 -2.94 -9.32
C GLU A 164 -13.44 -3.49 -10.22
N ASP A 165 -13.18 -2.88 -11.36
CA ASP A 165 -12.10 -3.29 -12.27
C ASP A 165 -10.73 -3.26 -11.56
N PHE A 166 -10.49 -2.21 -10.77
CA PHE A 166 -9.26 -2.07 -10.00
C PHE A 166 -9.15 -3.14 -8.90
N LYS A 167 -10.23 -3.42 -8.22
CA LYS A 167 -10.32 -4.45 -7.21
C LYS A 167 -10.03 -5.83 -7.80
N GLU A 168 -10.69 -6.19 -8.90
CA GLU A 168 -10.47 -7.47 -9.59
C GLU A 168 -9.01 -7.64 -10.01
N TRP A 169 -8.41 -6.60 -10.57
CA TRP A 169 -7.00 -6.62 -10.95
C TRP A 169 -6.07 -6.87 -9.75
N VAL A 170 -6.27 -6.17 -8.63
CA VAL A 170 -5.47 -6.39 -7.43
C VAL A 170 -5.72 -7.75 -6.81
N GLU A 171 -6.96 -8.24 -6.79
CA GLU A 171 -7.30 -9.57 -6.29
C GLU A 171 -6.65 -10.68 -7.12
N SER A 172 -6.50 -10.49 -8.43
CA SER A 172 -5.78 -11.44 -9.29
C SER A 172 -4.30 -11.52 -8.91
N ILE A 173 -3.67 -10.37 -8.63
CA ILE A 173 -2.28 -10.30 -8.13
C ILE A 173 -2.18 -10.98 -6.77
N TRP A 174 -3.15 -10.76 -5.88
CA TRP A 174 -3.16 -11.35 -4.53
C TRP A 174 -3.30 -12.86 -4.55
N LYS A 175 -4.12 -13.42 -5.46
CA LYS A 175 -4.23 -14.86 -5.67
C LYS A 175 -2.90 -15.48 -6.11
N GLN A 176 -2.25 -14.86 -7.09
CA GLN A 176 -0.93 -15.30 -7.55
C GLN A 176 0.09 -15.23 -6.41
N LYS A 177 0.16 -14.12 -5.72
CA LYS A 177 1.06 -13.89 -4.58
C LYS A 177 0.86 -14.91 -3.46
N ASP A 178 -0.38 -15.25 -3.13
CA ASP A 178 -0.69 -16.22 -2.08
C ASP A 178 -0.18 -17.63 -2.43
N ALA A 179 -0.34 -18.04 -3.69
CA ALA A 179 0.20 -19.29 -4.21
C ALA A 179 1.74 -19.30 -4.19
N GLU A 180 2.37 -18.24 -4.68
CA GLU A 180 3.83 -18.08 -4.68
C GLU A 180 4.43 -18.10 -3.26
N ILE A 181 3.75 -17.49 -2.28
CA ILE A 181 4.17 -17.54 -0.87
C ILE A 181 4.10 -18.96 -0.33
N GLU A 182 3.09 -19.74 -0.72
CA GLU A 182 2.97 -21.13 -0.27
C GLU A 182 4.13 -21.99 -0.78
N GLU A 183 4.56 -21.78 -2.03
CA GLU A 183 5.72 -22.47 -2.61
C GLU A 183 7.06 -22.02 -2.01
N LEU A 184 7.13 -20.76 -1.56
CA LEU A 184 8.35 -20.19 -0.98
C LEU A 184 8.57 -20.57 0.48
N LYS A 185 7.64 -21.20 1.16
CA LYS A 185 7.81 -21.59 2.58
C LYS A 185 9.05 -22.43 2.82
N PHE A 186 9.61 -22.33 4.03
CA PHE A 186 10.78 -23.09 4.44
C PHE A 186 10.36 -24.48 4.93
#